data_9c4a2edf483136431424a8899e4b87c5
#
_entry.id   9c4a2edf483136431424a8899e4b87c5
#
_cell.length_a   1.000
_cell.length_b   1.000
_cell.length_c   1.000
_cell.angle_alpha   90.00
_cell.angle_beta   90.00
_cell.angle_gamma   90.00
#
_symmetry.space_group_name_H-M   'P 1'
#
loop_
_entity.id
_entity.type
_entity.pdbx_description
1 polymer ?
#
loop_
_entity_poly.entity_id
_entity_poly.type
_entity_poly.pdbx_seq_one_letter_code
_entity_poly.pdbx_strand_id
1 'polypeptide(L)'
;MWEEFHSLALPLLGQHFPPNLVKDNGDSILFVDRRERLRFLLTENARGITIGYYGERNTIETFCSTPSIELATVCLERLARDGMDEFVDITYTSRELLGPVPNTVFSISKDHLPFFQLTSTIDPTLSAQCESFACARALAEAYCLQYPQA
;
A
#
# COMPACT_ATOMS: atom_id res chain seq x y z
N MET A 1 -11.60 -7.11 10.34
CA MET A 1 -10.86 -6.24 9.39
C MET A 1 -10.57 -6.96 8.07
N TRP A 2 -10.00 -8.14 8.13
CA TRP A 2 -9.68 -8.89 6.89
C TRP A 2 -10.91 -9.20 6.05
N GLU A 3 -12.00 -9.65 6.67
CA GLU A 3 -13.22 -10.00 5.93
C GLU A 3 -13.77 -8.81 5.15
N GLU A 4 -13.79 -7.65 5.77
CA GLU A 4 -14.24 -6.42 5.11
C GLU A 4 -13.31 -6.04 3.97
N PHE A 5 -12.00 -6.04 4.20
CA PHE A 5 -11.03 -5.74 3.15
C PHE A 5 -11.10 -6.75 2.01
N HIS A 6 -11.18 -8.04 2.33
CA HIS A 6 -11.29 -9.13 1.36
C HIS A 6 -12.49 -8.91 0.43
N SER A 7 -13.63 -8.52 0.98
CA SER A 7 -14.85 -8.27 0.20
C SER A 7 -14.73 -7.06 -0.72
N LEU A 8 -13.87 -6.10 -0.41
CA LEU A 8 -13.58 -4.95 -1.27
C LEU A 8 -12.49 -5.27 -2.29
N ALA A 9 -11.49 -6.02 -1.89
CA ALA A 9 -10.31 -6.28 -2.71
C ALA A 9 -10.60 -7.16 -3.93
N LEU A 10 -11.40 -8.22 -3.78
CA LEU A 10 -11.67 -9.12 -4.89
C LEU A 10 -12.38 -8.44 -6.07
N PRO A 11 -13.48 -7.68 -5.86
CA PRO A 11 -14.09 -6.95 -6.97
C PRO A 11 -13.17 -5.91 -7.59
N LEU A 12 -12.36 -5.23 -6.76
CA LEU A 12 -11.41 -4.24 -7.24
C LEU A 12 -10.36 -4.88 -8.15
N LEU A 13 -9.77 -5.99 -7.72
CA LEU A 13 -8.81 -6.72 -8.54
C LEU A 13 -9.45 -7.26 -9.83
N GLY A 14 -10.71 -7.69 -9.75
CA GLY A 14 -11.46 -8.15 -10.93
C GLY A 14 -11.71 -7.09 -11.97
N GLN A 15 -11.64 -5.80 -11.62
CA GLN A 15 -11.72 -4.71 -12.57
C GLN A 15 -10.45 -4.53 -13.40
N HIS A 16 -9.31 -5.01 -12.88
CA HIS A 16 -8.01 -4.77 -13.49
C HIS A 16 -7.35 -6.04 -14.03
N PHE A 17 -7.72 -7.20 -13.52
CA PHE A 17 -7.07 -8.46 -13.85
C PHE A 17 -8.07 -9.53 -14.28
N PRO A 18 -7.70 -10.41 -15.23
CA PRO A 18 -8.47 -11.61 -15.50
C PRO A 18 -8.41 -12.58 -14.32
N PRO A 19 -9.44 -13.45 -14.15
CA PRO A 19 -9.51 -14.33 -12.98
C PRO A 19 -8.31 -15.24 -12.76
N ASN A 20 -7.63 -15.63 -13.83
CA ASN A 20 -6.46 -16.50 -13.72
C ASN A 20 -5.23 -15.86 -13.11
N LEU A 21 -5.21 -14.53 -12.99
CA LEU A 21 -4.12 -13.79 -12.35
C LEU A 21 -4.40 -13.45 -10.88
N VAL A 22 -5.57 -13.81 -10.37
CA VAL A 22 -5.95 -13.56 -8.99
C VAL A 22 -6.29 -14.87 -8.31
N LYS A 23 -5.61 -15.18 -7.21
CA LYS A 23 -5.87 -16.39 -6.43
C LYS A 23 -6.36 -16.04 -5.05
N ASP A 24 -7.60 -16.37 -4.76
CA ASP A 24 -8.22 -16.18 -3.44
C ASP A 24 -8.01 -17.45 -2.61
N ASN A 25 -7.27 -17.35 -1.52
CA ASN A 25 -7.03 -18.44 -0.58
C ASN A 25 -7.87 -18.31 0.69
N GLY A 26 -8.78 -17.33 0.75
CA GLY A 26 -9.62 -17.08 1.92
C GLY A 26 -8.93 -16.14 2.91
N ASP A 27 -7.82 -16.54 3.49
CA ASP A 27 -7.03 -15.76 4.44
C ASP A 27 -5.92 -14.93 3.78
N SER A 28 -5.77 -15.07 2.49
CA SER A 28 -4.84 -14.29 1.67
C SER A 28 -5.34 -14.20 0.25
N ILE A 29 -4.84 -13.19 -0.48
CA ILE A 29 -5.08 -13.06 -1.91
C ILE A 29 -3.73 -12.86 -2.58
N LEU A 30 -3.45 -13.69 -3.59
CA LEU A 30 -2.27 -13.58 -4.41
C LEU A 30 -2.67 -13.04 -5.77
N PHE A 31 -1.98 -12.02 -6.26
CA PHE A 31 -2.20 -11.55 -7.62
C PHE A 31 -0.88 -11.18 -8.30
N VAL A 32 -0.90 -11.23 -9.63
CA VAL A 32 0.29 -10.96 -10.44
C VAL A 32 0.04 -9.67 -11.21
N ASP A 33 1.03 -8.76 -11.24
CA ASP A 33 0.88 -7.52 -11.98
C ASP A 33 0.74 -7.81 -13.49
N ARG A 34 0.28 -6.78 -14.24
CA ARG A 34 -0.01 -6.93 -15.67
C ARG A 34 1.20 -7.33 -16.51
N ARG A 35 2.39 -7.03 -16.03
CA ARG A 35 3.64 -7.37 -16.71
C ARG A 35 4.19 -8.72 -16.25
N GLU A 36 3.48 -9.39 -15.33
CA GLU A 36 3.87 -10.67 -14.75
C GLU A 36 5.25 -10.68 -14.12
N ARG A 37 5.73 -9.49 -13.70
CA ARG A 37 7.06 -9.33 -13.10
C ARG A 37 7.05 -9.50 -11.59
N LEU A 38 5.96 -9.07 -10.96
CA LEU A 38 5.82 -9.11 -9.51
C LEU A 38 4.56 -9.86 -9.12
N ARG A 39 4.68 -10.63 -8.05
CA ARG A 39 3.54 -11.25 -7.38
C ARG A 39 3.30 -10.51 -6.08
N PHE A 40 2.05 -10.11 -5.87
CA PHE A 40 1.63 -9.42 -4.66
C PHE A 40 0.84 -10.36 -3.77
N LEU A 41 1.01 -10.20 -2.48
CA LEU A 41 0.29 -10.98 -1.47
C LEU A 41 -0.41 -10.04 -0.51
N LEU A 42 -1.73 -10.19 -0.40
CA LEU A 42 -2.56 -9.48 0.55
C LEU A 42 -2.85 -10.39 1.73
N THR A 43 -2.55 -9.92 2.93
CA THR A 43 -2.80 -10.67 4.18
C THR A 43 -3.19 -9.70 5.29
N GLU A 44 -3.56 -10.26 6.43
CA GLU A 44 -3.68 -9.51 7.68
C GLU A 44 -2.67 -10.05 8.68
N ASN A 45 -2.00 -9.14 9.39
CA ASN A 45 -1.10 -9.48 10.49
C ASN A 45 -1.36 -8.54 11.68
N ALA A 46 -0.47 -8.54 12.67
CA ALA A 46 -0.62 -7.71 13.86
C ALA A 46 -0.64 -6.20 13.57
N ARG A 47 -0.12 -5.78 12.41
CA ARG A 47 -0.08 -4.37 11.99
C ARG A 47 -1.29 -3.96 11.16
N GLY A 48 -2.18 -4.90 10.86
CA GLY A 48 -3.37 -4.69 10.03
C GLY A 48 -3.27 -5.36 8.67
N ILE A 49 -3.89 -4.75 7.67
CA ILE A 49 -3.81 -5.23 6.29
C ILE A 49 -2.41 -5.01 5.77
N THR A 50 -1.82 -6.07 5.23
CA THR A 50 -0.45 -6.04 4.73
C THR A 50 -0.45 -6.36 3.25
N ILE A 51 0.18 -5.48 2.47
CA ILE A 51 0.43 -5.67 1.05
C ILE A 51 1.91 -5.98 0.91
N GLY A 52 2.20 -7.22 0.55
CA GLY A 52 3.56 -7.68 0.31
C GLY A 52 3.78 -8.03 -1.14
N TYR A 53 5.01 -8.27 -1.50
CA TYR A 53 5.38 -8.74 -2.83
C TYR A 53 6.57 -9.69 -2.73
N TYR A 54 6.69 -10.57 -3.71
CA TYR A 54 7.83 -11.48 -3.80
C TYR A 54 8.98 -10.77 -4.49
N GLY A 55 10.02 -10.49 -3.71
CA GLY A 55 11.23 -9.87 -4.22
C GLY A 55 12.18 -10.90 -4.83
N GLU A 56 13.41 -10.45 -5.06
CA GLU A 56 14.50 -11.34 -5.49
C GLU A 56 14.65 -12.48 -4.48
N ARG A 57 15.05 -13.66 -4.92
CA ARG A 57 15.18 -14.87 -4.12
C ARG A 57 13.85 -15.42 -3.58
N ASN A 58 12.73 -14.95 -4.11
CA ASN A 58 11.40 -15.43 -3.72
C ASN A 58 11.07 -15.20 -2.24
N THR A 59 11.68 -14.18 -1.62
CA THR A 59 11.33 -13.73 -0.27
C THR A 59 10.20 -12.72 -0.31
N ILE A 60 9.34 -12.73 0.72
CA ILE A 60 8.24 -11.76 0.82
C ILE A 60 8.76 -10.48 1.46
N GLU A 61 8.60 -9.38 0.74
CA GLU A 61 8.90 -8.03 1.22
C GLU A 61 7.58 -7.32 1.56
N THR A 62 7.56 -6.55 2.63
CA THR A 62 6.39 -5.76 2.98
C THR A 62 6.42 -4.43 2.26
N PHE A 63 5.46 -4.18 1.38
CA PHE A 63 5.29 -2.89 0.73
C PHE A 63 4.63 -1.89 1.67
N CYS A 64 3.52 -2.29 2.29
CA CYS A 64 2.73 -1.45 3.18
C CYS A 64 1.94 -2.31 4.17
N SER A 65 1.85 -1.85 5.41
CA SER A 65 0.94 -2.41 6.41
C SER A 65 0.14 -1.28 7.04
N THR A 66 -1.16 -1.45 7.20
CA THR A 66 -2.01 -0.40 7.73
C THR A 66 -3.21 -0.97 8.50
N PRO A 67 -3.59 -0.37 9.64
CA PRO A 67 -4.84 -0.68 10.30
C PRO A 67 -6.06 -0.01 9.63
N SER A 68 -5.84 0.80 8.60
CA SER A 68 -6.90 1.50 7.87
C SER A 68 -7.28 0.77 6.60
N ILE A 69 -8.52 0.32 6.51
CA ILE A 69 -9.05 -0.31 5.29
C ILE A 69 -9.04 0.68 4.12
N GLU A 70 -9.31 1.96 4.39
CA GLU A 70 -9.30 2.99 3.35
C GLU A 70 -7.92 3.17 2.75
N LEU A 71 -6.88 3.26 3.59
CA LEU A 71 -5.50 3.35 3.09
C LEU A 71 -5.10 2.09 2.32
N ALA A 72 -5.46 0.91 2.84
CA ALA A 72 -5.17 -0.35 2.17
C ALA A 72 -5.84 -0.41 0.79
N THR A 73 -7.09 0.04 0.70
CA THR A 73 -7.86 0.02 -0.56
C THR A 73 -7.28 1.00 -1.57
N VAL A 74 -6.91 2.21 -1.15
CA VAL A 74 -6.25 3.18 -2.03
C VAL A 74 -4.93 2.63 -2.56
N CYS A 75 -4.14 2.03 -1.69
CA CYS A 75 -2.86 1.43 -2.07
C CYS A 75 -3.06 0.30 -3.09
N LEU A 76 -4.00 -0.60 -2.81
CA LEU A 76 -4.28 -1.72 -3.70
C LEU A 76 -4.76 -1.25 -5.07
N GLU A 77 -5.66 -0.27 -5.10
CA GLU A 77 -6.17 0.25 -6.37
C GLU A 77 -5.04 0.82 -7.24
N ARG A 78 -4.14 1.59 -6.62
CA ARG A 78 -3.01 2.18 -7.36
C ARG A 78 -2.06 1.11 -7.86
N LEU A 79 -1.75 0.12 -7.05
CA LEU A 79 -0.89 -0.98 -7.49
C LEU A 79 -1.53 -1.78 -8.62
N ALA A 80 -2.85 -2.04 -8.53
CA ALA A 80 -3.56 -2.80 -9.55
C ALA A 80 -3.66 -2.03 -10.87
N ARG A 81 -3.92 -0.73 -10.81
CA ARG A 81 -4.11 0.11 -11.98
C ARG A 81 -2.78 0.48 -12.64
N ASP A 82 -1.82 0.93 -11.87
CA ASP A 82 -0.60 1.58 -12.37
C ASP A 82 0.62 0.66 -12.29
N GLY A 83 0.62 -0.32 -11.39
CA GLY A 83 1.80 -1.09 -11.05
C GLY A 83 2.72 -0.35 -10.07
N MET A 84 3.66 -1.07 -9.49
CA MET A 84 4.55 -0.51 -8.47
C MET A 84 5.43 0.61 -9.03
N ASP A 85 5.99 0.41 -10.23
CA ASP A 85 6.95 1.33 -10.81
C ASP A 85 6.34 2.69 -11.15
N GLU A 86 5.06 2.72 -11.54
CA GLU A 86 4.35 3.96 -11.84
C GLU A 86 3.73 4.60 -10.61
N PHE A 87 3.32 3.77 -9.65
CA PHE A 87 2.74 4.28 -8.40
C PHE A 87 3.79 4.97 -7.54
N VAL A 88 4.98 4.40 -7.45
CA VAL A 88 6.03 4.88 -6.54
C VAL A 88 7.13 5.58 -7.33
N ASP A 89 7.32 6.88 -7.07
CA ASP A 89 8.40 7.64 -7.68
C ASP A 89 9.69 7.44 -6.88
N ILE A 90 10.57 6.59 -7.39
CA ILE A 90 11.82 6.24 -6.73
C ILE A 90 12.87 7.36 -6.79
N THR A 91 12.61 8.46 -7.49
CA THR A 91 13.54 9.59 -7.52
C THR A 91 13.53 10.38 -6.21
N TYR A 92 12.50 10.22 -5.37
CA TYR A 92 12.49 10.84 -4.05
C TYR A 92 13.52 10.19 -3.14
N THR A 93 14.37 11.02 -2.53
CA THR A 93 15.35 10.56 -1.56
C THR A 93 14.84 10.80 -0.13
N SER A 94 15.19 9.89 0.78
CA SER A 94 14.64 9.90 2.13
C SER A 94 15.19 11.00 3.04
N ARG A 95 16.32 11.61 2.71
CA ARG A 95 17.05 12.48 3.65
C ARG A 95 16.38 13.83 3.90
N GLU A 96 15.67 14.36 2.92
CA GLU A 96 15.19 15.74 2.96
C GLU A 96 13.70 15.84 3.22
N LEU A 97 13.01 14.72 3.39
CA LEU A 97 11.57 14.67 3.20
C LEU A 97 10.80 14.01 4.36
N LEU A 98 11.48 13.75 5.48
CA LEU A 98 10.77 13.39 6.71
C LEU A 98 9.99 14.60 7.21
N GLY A 99 8.80 14.36 7.74
CA GLY A 99 7.92 15.41 8.20
C GLY A 99 6.69 15.53 7.32
N PRO A 100 6.07 16.71 7.25
CA PRO A 100 4.84 16.91 6.48
C PRO A 100 5.02 16.62 5.00
N VAL A 101 4.09 15.86 4.43
CA VAL A 101 4.03 15.63 2.97
C VAL A 101 3.27 16.80 2.34
N PRO A 102 3.88 17.55 1.41
CA PRO A 102 3.24 18.73 0.81
C PRO A 102 1.88 18.42 0.20
N ASN A 103 0.92 19.31 0.43
CA ASN A 103 -0.44 19.23 -0.09
C ASN A 103 -1.24 18.03 0.45
N THR A 104 -0.83 17.47 1.57
CA THR A 104 -1.53 16.38 2.25
C THR A 104 -1.67 16.68 3.74
N VAL A 105 -2.49 15.87 4.40
CA VAL A 105 -2.62 15.90 5.87
C VAL A 105 -1.70 14.88 6.54
N PHE A 106 -0.76 14.32 5.81
CA PHE A 106 0.11 13.28 6.32
C PHE A 106 1.51 13.78 6.63
N SER A 107 2.14 13.11 7.59
CA SER A 107 3.53 13.30 7.94
C SER A 107 4.25 11.96 7.94
N ILE A 108 5.52 11.96 7.58
CA ILE A 108 6.34 10.76 7.51
C ILE A 108 7.42 10.83 8.57
N SER A 109 7.55 9.76 9.36
CA SER A 109 8.61 9.62 10.36
C SER A 109 9.36 8.30 10.15
N LYS A 110 10.51 8.17 10.80
CA LYS A 110 11.35 6.99 10.70
C LYS A 110 11.65 6.40 12.08
N ASP A 111 10.70 6.49 12.98
CA ASP A 111 10.89 6.08 14.37
C ASP A 111 10.90 4.57 14.57
N HIS A 112 10.37 3.82 13.59
CA HIS A 112 10.21 2.36 13.66
C HIS A 112 10.93 1.68 12.50
N LEU A 113 12.27 1.71 12.53
CA LEU A 113 13.08 1.02 11.53
C LEU A 113 12.69 -0.46 11.43
N PRO A 114 12.70 -1.08 10.22
CA PRO A 114 13.17 -0.51 8.96
C PRO A 114 12.11 0.27 8.16
N PHE A 115 10.91 0.44 8.70
CA PHE A 115 9.79 1.04 8.01
C PHE A 115 9.69 2.54 8.21
N PHE A 116 9.08 3.20 7.22
CA PHE A 116 8.68 4.60 7.31
C PHE A 116 7.24 4.66 7.78
N GLN A 117 6.99 5.42 8.84
CA GLN A 117 5.66 5.58 9.40
C GLN A 117 4.95 6.77 8.75
N LEU A 118 3.82 6.50 8.12
CA LEU A 118 2.91 7.50 7.60
C LEU A 118 1.78 7.71 8.61
N THR A 119 1.52 8.96 9.00
CA THR A 119 0.45 9.25 9.95
C THR A 119 -0.28 10.52 9.55
N SER A 120 -1.60 10.48 9.56
CA SER A 120 -2.41 11.67 9.37
C SER A 120 -2.27 12.61 10.57
N THR A 121 -2.13 13.91 10.30
CA THR A 121 -2.07 14.93 11.34
C THR A 121 -3.44 15.25 11.92
N ILE A 122 -4.52 14.86 11.25
CA ILE A 122 -5.89 15.14 11.69
C ILE A 122 -6.61 13.90 12.20
N ASP A 123 -6.19 12.70 11.79
CA ASP A 123 -6.80 11.44 12.21
C ASP A 123 -5.69 10.40 12.43
N PRO A 124 -5.26 10.17 13.68
CA PRO A 124 -4.18 9.23 13.97
C PRO A 124 -4.48 7.78 13.58
N THR A 125 -5.75 7.41 13.37
CA THR A 125 -6.10 6.06 12.91
C THR A 125 -5.74 5.83 11.44
N LEU A 126 -5.59 6.92 10.67
CA LEU A 126 -5.07 6.86 9.32
C LEU A 126 -3.55 6.85 9.37
N SER A 127 -3.00 5.65 9.45
CA SER A 127 -1.55 5.44 9.52
C SER A 127 -1.15 4.21 8.73
N ALA A 128 0.10 4.16 8.32
CA ALA A 128 0.66 3.03 7.61
C ALA A 128 2.16 2.92 7.85
N GLN A 129 2.67 1.71 7.80
CA GLN A 129 4.09 1.45 7.75
C GLN A 129 4.47 1.07 6.32
N CYS A 130 5.38 1.81 5.72
CA CYS A 130 5.77 1.64 4.33
C CYS A 130 7.25 1.26 4.23
N GLU A 131 7.61 0.49 3.21
CA GLU A 131 8.99 0.02 3.06
C GLU A 131 9.97 1.13 2.73
N SER A 132 9.49 2.23 2.13
CA SER A 132 10.36 3.32 1.71
C SER A 132 9.66 4.66 1.88
N PHE A 133 10.45 5.73 1.90
CA PHE A 133 9.93 7.08 1.87
C PHE A 133 9.05 7.31 0.63
N ALA A 134 9.52 6.85 -0.53
CA ALA A 134 8.79 7.03 -1.78
C ALA A 134 7.42 6.33 -1.74
N CYS A 135 7.34 5.15 -1.14
CA CYS A 135 6.07 4.45 -0.94
C CYS A 135 5.12 5.25 -0.04
N ALA A 136 5.62 5.74 1.10
CA ALA A 136 4.80 6.50 2.04
C ALA A 136 4.26 7.78 1.39
N ARG A 137 5.10 8.50 0.65
CA ARG A 137 4.69 9.71 -0.05
C ARG A 137 3.65 9.42 -1.12
N ALA A 138 3.86 8.39 -1.93
CA ALA A 138 2.92 7.99 -2.97
C ALA A 138 1.55 7.65 -2.38
N LEU A 139 1.54 6.93 -1.26
CA LEU A 139 0.30 6.56 -0.59
C LEU A 139 -0.43 7.80 -0.04
N ALA A 140 0.30 8.72 0.59
CA ALA A 140 -0.27 9.96 1.09
C ALA A 140 -0.92 10.79 -0.02
N GLU A 141 -0.22 10.96 -1.13
CA GLU A 141 -0.71 11.72 -2.27
C GLU A 141 -1.93 11.04 -2.90
N ALA A 142 -1.89 9.73 -3.07
CA ALA A 142 -3.02 8.97 -3.64
C ALA A 142 -4.26 9.05 -2.76
N TYR A 143 -4.09 8.95 -1.44
CA TYR A 143 -5.20 9.06 -0.50
C TYR A 143 -5.86 10.45 -0.59
N CYS A 144 -5.05 11.50 -0.61
CA CYS A 144 -5.59 12.87 -0.65
C CYS A 144 -6.23 13.23 -2.00
N LEU A 145 -5.81 12.59 -3.09
CA LEU A 145 -6.52 12.72 -4.36
C LEU A 145 -7.90 12.08 -4.33
N GLN A 146 -8.03 10.94 -3.66
CA GLN A 146 -9.32 10.26 -3.55
C GLN A 146 -10.22 10.89 -2.49
N TYR A 147 -9.64 11.45 -1.45
CA TYR A 147 -10.36 12.09 -0.34
C TYR A 147 -9.87 13.53 -0.19
N PRO A 148 -10.29 14.46 -1.07
CA PRO A 148 -9.70 15.81 -1.12
C PRO A 148 -9.89 16.64 0.15
N GLN A 149 -10.79 16.23 1.05
CA GLN A 149 -11.04 16.91 2.32
C GLN A 149 -10.20 16.38 3.48
N ALA A 150 -9.40 15.36 3.20
CA ALA A 150 -8.52 14.78 4.19
C ALA A 150 -7.26 15.61 4.42
#